data_03a1a102d76ee080c7780f7a616f7810
#
_entry.id   03a1a102d76ee080c7780f7a616f7810
#
_cell.length_a   1.000
_cell.length_b   1.000
_cell.length_c   1.000
_cell.angle_alpha   90.00
_cell.angle_beta   90.00
_cell.angle_gamma   90.00
#
_symmetry.space_group_name_H-M   'P 1'
#
loop_
_entity.id
_entity.type
_entity.pdbx_description
1 polymer ?
#
loop_
_entity_poly.entity_id
_entity_poly.type
_entity_poly.pdbx_seq_one_letter_code
_entity_poly.pdbx_strand_id
1 'polypeptide(L)'
;MLSIGEFSKICQVSTKTLRYYAEIGLILPDEINLENGYRYYSIDQLETMLFINRLKSYNFSLEEIKEILETEEAQDEKLCKALMKKKKEIDLKIQNIKIL
;
A
#
# COMPACT_ATOMS: atom_id res chain seq x y z
N MET A 1 18.15 8.85 4.94
CA MET A 1 16.81 8.56 5.50
C MET A 1 15.93 9.79 5.38
N LEU A 2 14.66 9.58 5.15
CA LEU A 2 13.66 10.64 5.05
C LEU A 2 12.85 10.69 6.34
N SER A 3 12.60 11.90 6.86
CA SER A 3 11.68 12.07 7.98
C SER A 3 10.27 11.71 7.53
N ILE A 4 9.36 11.42 8.47
CA ILE A 4 7.96 11.14 8.15
C ILE A 4 7.32 12.29 7.38
N GLY A 5 7.68 13.55 7.70
CA GLY A 5 7.18 14.72 6.99
C GLY A 5 7.65 14.79 5.53
N GLU A 6 8.93 14.50 5.28
CA GLU A 6 9.50 14.45 3.94
C GLU A 6 8.89 13.31 3.12
N PHE A 7 8.81 12.12 3.72
CA PHE A 7 8.22 10.94 3.10
C PHE A 7 6.75 11.18 2.73
N SER A 8 6.01 11.77 3.64
CA SER A 8 4.61 12.16 3.46
C SER A 8 4.43 13.04 2.22
N LYS A 9 5.26 14.07 2.07
CA LYS A 9 5.18 15.00 0.93
C LYS A 9 5.49 14.32 -0.39
N ILE A 10 6.55 13.51 -0.42
CA ILE A 10 6.96 12.80 -1.65
C ILE A 10 5.89 11.80 -2.08
N CYS A 11 5.33 11.06 -1.14
CA CYS A 11 4.34 10.02 -1.43
C CYS A 11 2.91 10.56 -1.53
N GLN A 12 2.69 11.84 -1.27
CA GLN A 12 1.37 12.48 -1.32
C GLN A 12 0.34 11.80 -0.41
N VAL A 13 0.77 11.43 0.78
CA VAL A 13 -0.11 10.91 1.85
C VAL A 13 0.16 11.72 3.11
N SER A 14 -0.83 11.82 4.00
CA SER A 14 -0.64 12.55 5.24
C SER A 14 0.23 11.77 6.23
N THR A 15 0.88 12.48 7.14
CA THR A 15 1.63 11.84 8.22
C THR A 15 0.70 11.01 9.11
N LYS A 16 -0.53 11.44 9.28
CA LYS A 16 -1.56 10.69 10.00
C LYS A 16 -1.83 9.34 9.32
N THR A 17 -1.95 9.33 8.00
CA THR A 17 -2.13 8.10 7.23
C THR A 17 -0.94 7.16 7.39
N LEU A 18 0.29 7.68 7.33
CA LEU A 18 1.50 6.89 7.52
C LEU A 18 1.56 6.26 8.91
N ARG A 19 1.15 7.00 9.94
CA ARG A 19 1.09 6.46 11.31
C ARG A 19 0.05 5.36 11.41
N TYR A 20 -1.10 5.53 10.79
CA TYR A 20 -2.14 4.51 10.74
C TYR A 20 -1.65 3.26 10.01
N TYR A 21 -0.95 3.42 8.89
CA TYR A 21 -0.38 2.30 8.15
C TYR A 21 0.64 1.52 8.98
N ALA A 22 1.40 2.20 9.83
CA ALA A 22 2.31 1.55 10.76
C ALA A 22 1.55 0.75 11.81
N GLU A 23 0.45 1.29 12.35
CA GLU A 23 -0.38 0.60 13.33
C GLU A 23 -0.95 -0.71 12.80
N ILE A 24 -1.40 -0.73 11.55
CA ILE A 24 -1.98 -1.94 10.95
C ILE A 24 -0.91 -2.85 10.33
N GLY A 25 0.36 -2.47 10.41
CA GLY A 25 1.46 -3.28 9.87
C GLY A 25 1.57 -3.27 8.35
N LEU A 26 1.03 -2.24 7.69
CA LEU A 26 1.09 -2.13 6.23
C LEU A 26 2.46 -1.64 5.76
N ILE A 27 2.96 -0.57 6.34
CA ILE A 27 4.31 -0.07 6.11
C ILE A 27 4.82 0.53 7.42
N LEU A 28 6.00 0.07 7.86
CA LEU A 28 6.62 0.51 9.10
C LEU A 28 7.80 1.42 8.80
N PRO A 29 8.06 2.44 9.64
CA PRO A 29 9.27 3.23 9.47
C PRO A 29 10.50 2.35 9.64
N ASP A 30 11.51 2.59 8.82
CA ASP A 30 12.75 1.83 8.87
C ASP A 30 13.52 2.07 10.17
N GLU A 31 13.45 3.30 10.70
CA GLU A 31 14.02 3.66 11.99
C GLU A 31 13.08 4.52 12.81
N ILE A 32 13.14 4.33 14.11
CA ILE A 32 12.49 5.22 15.08
C ILE A 32 13.58 5.68 16.04
N ASN A 33 13.76 7.00 16.17
CA ASN A 33 14.70 7.55 17.13
C ASN A 33 14.13 7.37 18.54
N LEU A 34 14.83 6.61 19.37
CA LEU A 34 14.35 6.26 20.72
C LEU A 34 14.33 7.45 21.69
N GLU A 35 15.11 8.48 21.42
CA GLU A 35 15.16 9.67 22.29
C GLU A 35 13.99 10.61 22.08
N ASN A 36 13.56 10.82 20.82
CA ASN A 36 12.51 11.79 20.49
C ASN A 36 11.28 11.15 19.82
N GLY A 37 11.32 9.85 19.51
CA GLY A 37 10.21 9.15 18.84
C GLY A 37 10.04 9.49 17.37
N TYR A 38 10.96 10.22 16.76
CA TYR A 38 10.86 10.59 15.35
C TYR A 38 11.03 9.37 14.46
N ARG A 39 10.21 9.30 13.43
CA ARG A 39 10.16 8.19 12.47
C ARG A 39 10.86 8.56 11.18
N TYR A 40 11.65 7.62 10.66
CA TYR A 40 12.41 7.80 9.43
C TYR A 40 12.16 6.64 8.48
N TYR A 41 12.06 6.97 7.20
CA TYR A 41 11.79 6.01 6.13
C TYR A 41 12.97 5.97 5.17
N SER A 42 13.26 4.79 4.62
CA SER A 42 14.31 4.63 3.62
C SER A 42 13.80 4.99 2.22
N ILE A 43 14.74 5.21 1.30
CA ILE A 43 14.41 5.47 -0.11
C ILE A 43 13.72 4.25 -0.72
N ASP A 44 14.12 3.05 -0.34
CA ASP A 44 13.47 1.82 -0.83
C ASP A 44 11.99 1.76 -0.45
N GLN A 45 11.62 2.35 0.66
CA GLN A 45 10.22 2.42 1.08
C GLN A 45 9.37 3.36 0.22
N LEU A 46 9.99 4.25 -0.57
CA LEU A 46 9.26 5.06 -1.55
C LEU A 46 8.59 4.16 -2.59
N GLU A 47 9.30 3.17 -3.11
CA GLU A 47 8.73 2.22 -4.07
C GLU A 47 7.55 1.48 -3.47
N THR A 48 7.71 1.00 -2.24
CA THR A 48 6.63 0.30 -1.53
C THR A 48 5.40 1.20 -1.37
N MET A 49 5.61 2.45 -0.97
CA MET A 49 4.49 3.38 -0.76
C MET A 49 3.80 3.73 -2.08
N LEU A 50 4.56 3.92 -3.15
CA LEU A 50 4.00 4.17 -4.48
C LEU A 50 3.19 2.97 -4.97
N PHE A 51 3.66 1.76 -4.69
CA PHE A 51 2.93 0.54 -4.99
C PHE A 51 1.61 0.46 -4.21
N ILE A 52 1.64 0.78 -2.92
CA ILE A 52 0.43 0.86 -2.09
C ILE A 52 -0.56 1.86 -2.68
N ASN A 53 -0.10 3.05 -3.03
CA ASN A 53 -0.96 4.08 -3.63
C ASN A 53 -1.59 3.60 -4.94
N ARG A 54 -0.83 2.89 -5.77
CA ARG A 54 -1.34 2.34 -7.03
C ARG A 54 -2.43 1.30 -6.78
N LEU A 55 -2.22 0.40 -5.84
CA LEU A 55 -3.23 -0.61 -5.49
C LEU A 55 -4.49 0.04 -4.94
N LYS A 56 -4.35 1.08 -4.11
CA LYS A 56 -5.50 1.83 -3.61
C LYS A 56 -6.28 2.49 -4.75
N SER A 57 -5.59 3.01 -5.77
CA SER A 57 -6.25 3.61 -6.92
C SER A 57 -7.06 2.60 -7.72
N TYR A 58 -6.76 1.31 -7.62
CA TYR A 58 -7.51 0.22 -8.22
C TYR A 58 -8.57 -0.38 -7.31
N ASN A 59 -8.89 0.32 -6.22
CA ASN A 59 -9.93 -0.07 -5.24
C ASN A 59 -9.60 -1.34 -4.43
N PHE A 60 -8.32 -1.64 -4.23
CA PHE A 60 -7.93 -2.68 -3.28
C PHE A 60 -8.11 -2.17 -1.85
N SER A 61 -8.61 -3.03 -0.97
CA SER A 61 -8.67 -2.74 0.46
C SER A 61 -7.27 -2.79 1.07
N LEU A 62 -7.10 -2.17 2.24
CA LEU A 62 -5.83 -2.22 2.96
C LEU A 62 -5.45 -3.65 3.35
N GLU A 63 -6.43 -4.49 3.66
CA GLU A 63 -6.20 -5.90 3.95
C GLU A 63 -5.67 -6.66 2.73
N GLU A 64 -6.28 -6.44 1.57
CA GLU A 64 -5.83 -7.02 0.30
C GLU A 64 -4.40 -6.56 -0.04
N ILE A 65 -4.10 -5.27 0.14
CA ILE A 65 -2.78 -4.71 -0.10
C ILE A 65 -1.74 -5.35 0.82
N LYS A 66 -2.08 -5.50 2.10
CA LYS A 66 -1.18 -6.13 3.07
C LYS A 66 -0.84 -7.56 2.66
N GLU A 67 -1.82 -8.35 2.25
CA GLU A 67 -1.60 -9.71 1.75
C GLU A 67 -0.66 -9.72 0.54
N ILE A 68 -0.86 -8.81 -0.40
CA ILE A 68 -0.03 -8.69 -1.60
C ILE A 68 1.42 -8.38 -1.20
N LEU A 69 1.63 -7.47 -0.25
CA LEU A 69 2.96 -7.07 0.20
C LEU A 69 3.69 -8.19 0.96
N GLU A 70 2.96 -9.08 1.61
CA GLU A 70 3.53 -10.19 2.37
C GLU A 70 4.03 -11.34 1.49
N THR A 71 3.69 -11.38 0.21
CA THR A 71 4.21 -12.39 -0.70
C THR A 71 5.63 -12.03 -1.15
N GLU A 72 6.47 -13.02 -1.41
CA GLU A 72 7.86 -12.82 -1.82
C GLU A 72 8.03 -12.61 -3.34
N GLU A 73 6.94 -12.52 -4.08
CA GLU A 73 6.95 -12.33 -5.53
C GLU A 73 7.41 -10.91 -5.90
N ALA A 74 7.94 -10.76 -7.12
CA ALA A 74 8.25 -9.45 -7.66
C ALA A 74 6.98 -8.57 -7.72
N GLN A 75 7.13 -7.26 -7.54
CA GLN A 75 5.99 -6.34 -7.51
C GLN A 75 5.13 -6.40 -8.77
N ASP A 76 5.75 -6.52 -9.95
CA ASP A 76 5.02 -6.60 -11.21
C ASP A 76 4.14 -7.85 -11.29
N GLU A 77 4.66 -8.99 -10.83
CA GLU A 77 3.90 -10.24 -10.78
C GLU A 77 2.75 -10.16 -9.78
N LYS A 78 3.01 -9.60 -8.60
CA LYS A 78 1.97 -9.36 -7.59
C LYS A 78 0.86 -8.50 -8.14
N LEU A 79 1.21 -7.42 -8.83
CA LEU A 79 0.25 -6.49 -9.41
C LEU A 79 -0.58 -7.17 -10.48
N CYS A 80 0.05 -7.92 -11.38
CA CYS A 80 -0.65 -8.66 -12.45
C CYS A 80 -1.66 -9.65 -11.88
N LYS A 81 -1.27 -10.44 -10.91
CA LYS A 81 -2.17 -11.42 -10.27
C LYS A 81 -3.34 -10.75 -9.56
N ALA A 82 -3.05 -9.67 -8.85
CA ALA A 82 -4.07 -8.91 -8.12
C ALA A 82 -5.08 -8.27 -9.08
N LEU A 83 -4.60 -7.68 -10.18
CA LEU A 83 -5.46 -7.07 -11.19
C LEU A 83 -6.34 -8.12 -11.90
N MET A 84 -5.79 -9.28 -12.20
CA MET A 84 -6.58 -10.36 -12.81
C MET A 84 -7.70 -10.84 -11.89
N LYS A 85 -7.40 -10.98 -10.61
CA LYS A 85 -8.43 -11.35 -9.61
C LYS A 85 -9.50 -10.27 -9.51
N LYS A 86 -9.10 -9.01 -9.47
CA LYS A 86 -10.03 -7.88 -9.38
C LYS A 86 -10.92 -7.78 -10.62
N LYS A 87 -10.37 -8.04 -11.79
CA LYS A 87 -11.13 -8.08 -13.04
C LYS A 87 -12.21 -9.16 -12.99
N LYS A 88 -11.90 -10.35 -12.50
CA LYS A 88 -12.88 -11.43 -12.36
C LYS A 88 -14.03 -11.04 -11.45
N GLU A 89 -13.74 -10.39 -10.31
CA GLU A 89 -14.76 -9.91 -9.39
C GLU A 89 -15.71 -8.91 -10.05
N ILE A 90 -15.16 -7.98 -10.83
CA ILE A 90 -15.94 -6.98 -11.55
C ILE A 90 -16.78 -7.63 -12.65
N ASP A 91 -16.23 -8.55 -13.42
CA ASP A 91 -16.96 -9.25 -14.49
C ASP A 91 -18.13 -10.05 -13.90
N LEU A 92 -17.95 -10.70 -12.76
CA LEU A 92 -19.05 -11.43 -12.08
C LEU A 92 -20.17 -10.49 -11.64
N LYS A 93 -19.84 -9.31 -11.12
CA LYS A 93 -20.83 -8.29 -10.74
C LYS A 93 -21.60 -7.78 -11.95
N ILE A 94 -20.95 -7.56 -13.07
CA ILE A 94 -21.59 -7.12 -14.30
C ILE A 94 -22.55 -8.18 -14.82
N GLN A 95 -22.15 -9.46 -14.80
CA GLN A 95 -23.01 -10.57 -15.20
C GLN A 95 -24.27 -10.66 -14.33
N ASN A 96 -24.13 -10.49 -13.04
CA ASN A 96 -25.25 -10.51 -12.11
C ASN A 96 -26.24 -9.38 -12.38
N ILE A 97 -25.75 -8.20 -12.74
CA ILE A 97 -26.59 -7.06 -13.10
C ILE A 97 -27.35 -7.32 -14.40
N LYS A 98 -26.73 -7.98 -15.38
CA LYS A 98 -27.36 -8.31 -16.66
C LYS A 98 -28.48 -9.34 -16.55
N ILE A 99 -28.42 -10.19 -15.57
CA ILE A 99 -29.45 -11.23 -15.31
C ILE A 99 -30.71 -10.61 -14.71
N LEU A 100 -30.54 -9.50 -14.02
CA LEU A 100 -31.65 -8.77 -13.41
C LEU A 100 -32.32 -7.84 -14.42
#